data_40c1b8a857d76a501ad56c64b56fec13
#
_entry.id   40c1b8a857d76a501ad56c64b56fec13
#
_cell.length_a   1.000
_cell.length_b   1.000
_cell.length_c   1.000
_cell.angle_alpha   90.00
_cell.angle_beta   90.00
_cell.angle_gamma   90.00
#
_symmetry.space_group_name_H-M   'P 1'
#
loop_
_entity.id
_entity.type
_entity.pdbx_description
1 polymer ?
#
loop_
_entity_poly.entity_id
_entity_poly.type
_entity_poly.pdbx_seq_one_letter_code
_entity_poly.pdbx_strand_id
1 'polypeptide(L)'
;MLDQPRREPILNVPAVVVALLVVLAAIHLALAFLLTSQQTDELLLLFAFIPARYDPSVMPDVAWPGGLAADIWTFVTYALIHADLSHLILNCVWLLAFCSPLARRFGPLRFIAFMATTAAAGAAVHLVTHFGELLPVIGISASISGAMAATMRFAFQRPLMAWRDHDEAHRVPAASLSASLRDPRVLAFLLAWFGVNLLFGLVPLGVAGVGQSVAWQAHIGGFLAGLVAFAMFDPIPQAAEPDPTTAAH
;
A
#
# COMPACT_ATOMS: atom_id res chain seq x y z
N MET A 1 -5.35 12.42 44.74
CA MET A 1 -4.27 12.35 43.74
C MET A 1 -4.94 12.68 42.42
N LEU A 2 -4.71 13.91 41.92
CA LEU A 2 -5.30 14.33 40.63
C LEU A 2 -4.51 13.62 39.54
N ASP A 3 -5.19 12.81 38.74
CA ASP A 3 -4.66 12.11 37.59
C ASP A 3 -4.14 13.17 36.61
N GLN A 4 -2.81 13.27 36.44
CA GLN A 4 -2.25 14.22 35.50
C GLN A 4 -2.60 13.74 34.08
N PRO A 5 -3.17 14.61 33.23
CA PRO A 5 -3.48 14.23 31.86
C PRO A 5 -2.18 13.78 31.20
N ARG A 6 -2.14 12.53 30.73
CA ARG A 6 -1.02 12.00 29.93
C ARG A 6 -0.87 12.91 28.72
N ARG A 7 0.29 13.55 28.59
CA ARG A 7 0.63 14.31 27.38
C ARG A 7 0.68 13.31 26.23
N GLU A 8 -0.30 13.37 25.37
CA GLU A 8 -0.25 12.60 24.12
C GLU A 8 0.90 13.12 23.25
N PRO A 9 1.73 12.25 22.66
CA PRO A 9 2.77 12.68 21.75
C PRO A 9 2.15 13.36 20.53
N ILE A 10 2.73 14.46 20.08
CA ILE A 10 2.28 15.30 18.94
C ILE A 10 2.17 14.45 17.65
N LEU A 11 3.00 13.40 17.52
CA LEU A 11 2.95 12.41 16.45
C LEU A 11 2.72 11.03 17.06
N ASN A 12 1.46 10.64 17.16
CA ASN A 12 1.10 9.29 17.58
C ASN A 12 1.16 8.33 16.36
N VAL A 13 2.38 8.09 15.82
CA VAL A 13 2.62 7.19 14.69
C VAL A 13 3.24 5.89 15.18
N PRO A 14 2.73 4.71 14.78
CA PRO A 14 3.33 3.41 15.15
C PRO A 14 4.80 3.32 14.74
N ALA A 15 5.64 2.75 15.61
CA ALA A 15 7.08 2.64 15.38
C ALA A 15 7.43 1.93 14.05
N VAL A 16 6.64 0.93 13.66
CA VAL A 16 6.83 0.21 12.37
C VAL A 16 6.60 1.11 11.17
N VAL A 17 5.65 2.05 11.25
CA VAL A 17 5.41 3.03 10.18
C VAL A 17 6.55 4.03 10.11
N VAL A 18 7.02 4.52 11.27
CA VAL A 18 8.21 5.41 11.34
C VAL A 18 9.44 4.71 10.77
N ALA A 19 9.68 3.46 11.15
CA ALA A 19 10.79 2.67 10.62
C ALA A 19 10.71 2.53 9.09
N LEU A 20 9.51 2.27 8.56
CA LEU A 20 9.30 2.16 7.12
C LEU A 20 9.58 3.50 6.41
N LEU A 21 9.08 4.62 6.95
CA LEU A 21 9.37 5.96 6.41
C LEU A 21 10.88 6.25 6.38
N VAL A 22 11.59 5.91 7.46
CA VAL A 22 13.05 6.08 7.55
C VAL A 22 13.77 5.22 6.50
N VAL A 23 13.36 3.97 6.33
CA VAL A 23 13.94 3.06 5.31
C VAL A 23 13.72 3.61 3.90
N LEU A 24 12.50 4.04 3.57
CA LEU A 24 12.19 4.62 2.25
C LEU A 24 13.01 5.88 1.98
N ALA A 25 13.10 6.77 2.96
CA ALA A 25 13.90 7.99 2.85
C ALA A 25 15.40 7.66 2.71
N ALA A 26 15.93 6.73 3.49
CA ALA A 26 17.33 6.33 3.44
C ALA A 26 17.70 5.71 2.07
N ILE A 27 16.85 4.82 1.53
CA ILE A 27 17.05 4.23 0.20
C ILE A 27 17.04 5.33 -0.87
N HIS A 28 16.04 6.22 -0.85
CA HIS A 28 15.95 7.30 -1.83
C HIS A 28 17.15 8.24 -1.78
N LEU A 29 17.58 8.64 -0.58
CA LEU A 29 18.77 9.49 -0.42
C LEU A 29 20.05 8.77 -0.87
N ALA A 30 20.18 7.48 -0.60
CA ALA A 30 21.33 6.70 -1.08
C ALA A 30 21.37 6.65 -2.61
N LEU A 31 20.23 6.36 -3.26
CA LEU A 31 20.12 6.36 -4.72
C LEU A 31 20.41 7.73 -5.34
N ALA A 32 19.92 8.81 -4.70
CA ALA A 32 20.05 10.16 -5.25
C ALA A 32 21.44 10.80 -5.06
N PHE A 33 22.15 10.47 -3.96
CA PHE A 33 23.35 11.22 -3.56
C PHE A 33 24.62 10.37 -3.36
N LEU A 34 24.50 9.05 -3.17
CA LEU A 34 25.65 8.18 -2.87
C LEU A 34 26.06 7.29 -4.02
N LEU A 35 25.17 7.06 -5.01
CA LEU A 35 25.41 6.14 -6.11
C LEU A 35 25.62 6.87 -7.42
N THR A 36 26.43 6.27 -8.29
CA THR A 36 26.55 6.68 -9.71
C THR A 36 25.32 6.21 -10.48
N SER A 37 25.07 6.83 -11.65
CA SER A 37 23.97 6.40 -12.53
C SER A 37 24.04 4.92 -12.87
N GLN A 38 25.24 4.39 -13.17
CA GLN A 38 25.42 2.96 -13.46
C GLN A 38 25.03 2.07 -12.26
N GLN A 39 25.45 2.42 -11.04
CA GLN A 39 25.08 1.67 -9.83
C GLN A 39 23.57 1.74 -9.55
N THR A 40 22.95 2.88 -9.84
CA THR A 40 21.50 3.03 -9.74
C THR A 40 20.78 2.11 -10.72
N ASP A 41 21.22 2.06 -11.99
CA ASP A 41 20.65 1.17 -13.01
C ASP A 41 20.81 -0.31 -12.61
N GLU A 42 21.97 -0.70 -12.10
CA GLU A 42 22.19 -2.07 -11.60
C GLU A 42 21.27 -2.43 -10.45
N LEU A 43 21.02 -1.50 -9.50
CA LEU A 43 20.08 -1.70 -8.41
C LEU A 43 18.63 -1.74 -8.89
N LEU A 44 18.26 -0.93 -9.86
CA LEU A 44 16.93 -1.02 -10.48
C LEU A 44 16.73 -2.37 -11.15
N LEU A 45 17.71 -2.89 -11.87
CA LEU A 45 17.64 -4.22 -12.46
C LEU A 45 17.54 -5.34 -11.43
N LEU A 46 18.09 -5.16 -10.21
CA LEU A 46 18.04 -6.16 -9.14
C LEU A 46 16.76 -6.10 -8.30
N PHE A 47 16.19 -4.91 -8.06
CA PHE A 47 15.17 -4.71 -7.03
C PHE A 47 13.86 -4.09 -7.53
N ALA A 48 13.85 -3.42 -8.70
CA ALA A 48 12.60 -2.95 -9.31
C ALA A 48 11.85 -4.13 -9.94
N PHE A 49 10.54 -3.97 -10.11
CA PHE A 49 9.73 -4.97 -10.79
C PHE A 49 9.68 -4.65 -12.28
N ILE A 50 10.25 -5.52 -13.13
CA ILE A 50 10.33 -5.34 -14.58
C ILE A 50 9.62 -6.52 -15.26
N PRO A 51 8.45 -6.31 -15.91
CA PRO A 51 7.67 -7.39 -16.53
C PRO A 51 8.45 -8.20 -17.59
N ALA A 52 9.36 -7.57 -18.33
CA ALA A 52 10.18 -8.24 -19.34
C ALA A 52 11.09 -9.32 -18.76
N ARG A 53 11.42 -9.27 -17.47
CA ARG A 53 12.17 -10.32 -16.76
C ARG A 53 11.49 -11.70 -16.87
N TYR A 54 10.15 -11.72 -17.00
CA TYR A 54 9.33 -12.94 -17.03
C TYR A 54 8.97 -13.38 -18.45
N ASP A 55 9.42 -12.63 -19.48
CA ASP A 55 9.21 -12.96 -20.88
C ASP A 55 10.53 -13.28 -21.57
N PRO A 56 10.88 -14.56 -21.73
CA PRO A 56 12.14 -14.94 -22.38
C PRO A 56 12.21 -14.56 -23.86
N SER A 57 11.11 -14.15 -24.48
CA SER A 57 11.09 -13.75 -25.89
C SER A 57 11.58 -12.31 -26.10
N VAL A 58 11.49 -11.45 -25.08
CA VAL A 58 11.85 -10.03 -25.19
C VAL A 58 13.37 -9.82 -25.18
N MET A 59 14.09 -10.57 -24.34
CA MET A 59 15.55 -10.48 -24.23
C MET A 59 16.15 -11.89 -24.04
N PRO A 60 16.12 -12.74 -25.07
CA PRO A 60 16.45 -14.17 -24.95
C PRO A 60 17.90 -14.46 -24.53
N ASP A 61 18.83 -13.55 -24.86
CA ASP A 61 20.27 -13.71 -24.60
C ASP A 61 20.74 -12.94 -23.36
N VAL A 62 19.82 -12.31 -22.60
CA VAL A 62 20.15 -11.51 -21.42
C VAL A 62 19.98 -12.30 -20.15
N ALA A 63 21.07 -12.49 -19.43
CA ALA A 63 21.02 -13.00 -18.06
C ALA A 63 20.62 -11.85 -17.11
N TRP A 64 19.39 -11.89 -16.60
CA TRP A 64 18.91 -10.89 -15.64
C TRP A 64 19.70 -10.99 -14.32
N PRO A 65 20.16 -9.86 -13.74
CA PRO A 65 20.85 -9.85 -12.46
C PRO A 65 20.03 -10.50 -11.36
N GLY A 66 20.68 -11.31 -10.49
CA GLY A 66 20.05 -11.98 -9.36
C GLY A 66 19.28 -13.26 -9.69
N GLY A 67 19.10 -13.60 -10.98
CA GLY A 67 18.47 -14.84 -11.44
C GLY A 67 17.11 -15.13 -10.76
N LEU A 68 16.78 -16.40 -10.55
CA LEU A 68 15.51 -16.85 -9.96
C LEU A 68 15.18 -16.21 -8.59
N ALA A 69 16.19 -15.85 -7.80
CA ALA A 69 15.95 -15.20 -6.52
C ALA A 69 15.37 -13.80 -6.74
N ALA A 70 15.92 -13.04 -7.72
CA ALA A 70 15.37 -11.72 -8.06
C ALA A 70 13.97 -11.82 -8.70
N ASP A 71 13.68 -12.87 -9.44
CA ASP A 71 12.33 -13.12 -9.97
C ASP A 71 11.29 -13.25 -8.88
N ILE A 72 11.70 -13.66 -7.66
CA ILE A 72 10.80 -13.78 -6.51
C ILE A 72 10.76 -12.48 -5.71
N TRP A 73 11.92 -11.95 -5.30
CA TRP A 73 11.92 -10.82 -4.37
C TRP A 73 11.47 -9.51 -5.00
N THR A 74 11.62 -9.33 -6.33
CA THR A 74 11.19 -8.10 -7.02
C THR A 74 9.69 -7.85 -6.93
N PHE A 75 8.85 -8.88 -6.68
CA PHE A 75 7.43 -8.69 -6.36
C PHE A 75 7.18 -7.86 -5.10
N VAL A 76 8.19 -7.70 -4.24
CA VAL A 76 8.06 -6.95 -2.98
C VAL A 76 9.06 -5.78 -2.92
N THR A 77 10.30 -5.98 -3.35
CA THR A 77 11.39 -5.01 -3.18
C THR A 77 11.19 -3.73 -3.96
N TYR A 78 10.49 -3.79 -5.10
CA TYR A 78 10.15 -2.62 -5.91
C TYR A 78 9.43 -1.53 -5.11
N ALA A 79 8.67 -1.94 -4.08
CA ALA A 79 7.96 -1.03 -3.19
C ALA A 79 8.87 -0.12 -2.37
N LEU A 80 10.15 -0.45 -2.25
CA LEU A 80 11.12 0.34 -1.47
C LEU A 80 11.79 1.46 -2.28
N ILE A 81 11.67 1.45 -3.59
CA ILE A 81 12.34 2.39 -4.50
C ILE A 81 11.36 3.46 -4.95
N HIS A 82 11.81 4.70 -5.11
CA HIS A 82 11.00 5.83 -5.57
C HIS A 82 11.75 6.62 -6.63
N ALA A 83 11.06 7.01 -7.71
CA ALA A 83 11.64 7.68 -8.87
C ALA A 83 12.25 9.04 -8.52
N ASP A 84 11.52 9.82 -7.72
CA ASP A 84 11.89 11.18 -7.34
C ASP A 84 11.33 11.55 -5.97
N LEU A 85 11.72 12.72 -5.47
CA LEU A 85 11.33 13.22 -4.15
C LEU A 85 9.82 13.46 -4.04
N SER A 86 9.16 13.90 -5.11
CA SER A 86 7.72 14.16 -5.12
C SER A 86 6.93 12.86 -4.98
N HIS A 87 7.36 11.81 -5.68
CA HIS A 87 6.81 10.46 -5.58
C HIS A 87 6.99 9.89 -4.16
N LEU A 88 8.18 10.05 -3.58
CA LEU A 88 8.44 9.63 -2.19
C LEU A 88 7.55 10.38 -1.19
N ILE A 89 7.50 11.71 -1.26
CA ILE A 89 6.72 12.54 -0.32
C ILE A 89 5.23 12.17 -0.39
N LEU A 90 4.67 12.04 -1.60
CA LEU A 90 3.28 11.67 -1.78
C LEU A 90 2.98 10.31 -1.15
N ASN A 91 3.83 9.32 -1.39
CA ASN A 91 3.70 7.99 -0.76
C ASN A 91 3.84 8.06 0.77
N CYS A 92 4.77 8.85 1.31
CA CYS A 92 4.92 9.03 2.75
C CYS A 92 3.67 9.65 3.40
N VAL A 93 3.03 10.64 2.77
CA VAL A 93 1.78 11.23 3.25
C VAL A 93 0.67 10.19 3.29
N TRP A 94 0.47 9.43 2.23
CA TRP A 94 -0.54 8.37 2.17
C TRP A 94 -0.24 7.21 3.14
N LEU A 95 1.03 6.86 3.31
CA LEU A 95 1.48 5.87 4.27
C LEU A 95 1.16 6.30 5.71
N LEU A 96 1.40 7.55 6.07
CA LEU A 96 1.01 8.09 7.36
C LEU A 96 -0.50 8.03 7.58
N ALA A 97 -1.28 8.41 6.57
CA ALA A 97 -2.73 8.50 6.68
C ALA A 97 -3.41 7.14 6.82
N PHE A 98 -3.06 6.16 6.00
CA PHE A 98 -3.76 4.87 5.91
C PHE A 98 -3.05 3.72 6.60
N CYS A 99 -1.71 3.73 6.61
CA CYS A 99 -0.96 2.65 7.23
C CYS A 99 -0.83 2.81 8.75
N SER A 100 -0.91 4.03 9.31
CA SER A 100 -0.84 4.21 10.76
C SER A 100 -2.01 3.54 11.51
N PRO A 101 -3.29 3.76 11.15
CA PRO A 101 -4.40 3.07 11.79
C PRO A 101 -4.35 1.55 11.57
N LEU A 102 -3.93 1.10 10.39
CA LEU A 102 -3.80 -0.32 10.09
C LEU A 102 -2.68 -0.99 10.89
N ALA A 103 -1.52 -0.35 11.03
CA ALA A 103 -0.40 -0.86 11.81
C ALA A 103 -0.73 -0.97 13.32
N ARG A 104 -1.53 -0.03 13.87
CA ARG A 104 -2.06 -0.14 15.23
C ARG A 104 -2.98 -1.33 15.39
N ARG A 105 -3.82 -1.61 14.39
CA ARG A 105 -4.77 -2.71 14.40
C ARG A 105 -4.07 -4.07 14.29
N PHE A 106 -3.18 -4.22 13.33
CA PHE A 106 -2.54 -5.49 13.00
C PHE A 106 -1.34 -5.84 13.89
N GLY A 107 -0.69 -4.82 14.46
CA GLY A 107 0.65 -4.97 15.05
C GLY A 107 1.74 -5.08 13.98
N PRO A 108 3.03 -4.96 14.36
CA PRO A 108 4.11 -4.75 13.41
C PRO A 108 4.32 -5.91 12.43
N LEU A 109 4.30 -7.15 12.89
CA LEU A 109 4.59 -8.31 12.03
C LEU A 109 3.50 -8.55 10.98
N ARG A 110 2.22 -8.54 11.42
CA ARG A 110 1.09 -8.71 10.50
C ARG A 110 1.00 -7.55 9.52
N PHE A 111 1.30 -6.33 9.97
CA PHE A 111 1.33 -5.15 9.12
C PHE A 111 2.37 -5.29 8.00
N ILE A 112 3.62 -5.66 8.31
CA ILE A 112 4.66 -5.85 7.28
C ILE A 112 4.31 -6.99 6.33
N ALA A 113 3.80 -8.12 6.84
CA ALA A 113 3.37 -9.23 6.00
C ALA A 113 2.21 -8.83 5.07
N PHE A 114 1.25 -8.05 5.56
CA PHE A 114 0.16 -7.50 4.76
C PHE A 114 0.68 -6.56 3.67
N MET A 115 1.59 -5.64 3.99
CA MET A 115 2.21 -4.73 3.01
C MET A 115 2.96 -5.48 1.92
N ALA A 116 3.70 -6.53 2.27
CA ALA A 116 4.38 -7.40 1.31
C ALA A 116 3.40 -8.17 0.43
N THR A 117 2.32 -8.70 1.00
CA THR A 117 1.26 -9.41 0.26
C THR A 117 0.59 -8.51 -0.78
N THR A 118 0.25 -7.29 -0.38
CA THR A 118 -0.41 -6.32 -1.28
C THR A 118 0.54 -5.75 -2.32
N ALA A 119 1.84 -5.60 -2.01
CA ALA A 119 2.87 -5.30 -2.99
C ALA A 119 2.96 -6.41 -4.06
N ALA A 120 3.09 -7.67 -3.62
CA ALA A 120 3.21 -8.80 -4.52
C ALA A 120 1.98 -8.95 -5.44
N ALA A 121 0.78 -8.75 -4.90
CA ALA A 121 -0.45 -8.75 -5.69
C ALA A 121 -0.50 -7.61 -6.71
N GLY A 122 -0.03 -6.41 -6.33
CA GLY A 122 0.10 -5.29 -7.25
C GLY A 122 1.02 -5.60 -8.42
N ALA A 123 2.22 -6.13 -8.12
CA ALA A 123 3.17 -6.57 -9.15
C ALA A 123 2.59 -7.67 -10.05
N ALA A 124 1.85 -8.63 -9.48
CA ALA A 124 1.23 -9.72 -10.24
C ALA A 124 0.16 -9.20 -11.22
N VAL A 125 -0.71 -8.27 -10.80
CA VAL A 125 -1.69 -7.66 -11.70
C VAL A 125 -1.00 -6.83 -12.79
N HIS A 126 0.04 -6.09 -12.43
CA HIS A 126 0.83 -5.33 -13.42
C HIS A 126 1.51 -6.27 -14.42
N LEU A 127 2.09 -7.40 -13.97
CA LEU A 127 2.70 -8.41 -14.85
C LEU A 127 1.70 -8.92 -15.89
N VAL A 128 0.49 -9.28 -15.47
CA VAL A 128 -0.54 -9.82 -16.38
C VAL A 128 -0.97 -8.80 -17.43
N THR A 129 -1.00 -7.51 -17.06
CA THR A 129 -1.47 -6.45 -17.96
C THR A 129 -0.36 -5.83 -18.83
N HIS A 130 0.92 -6.02 -18.45
CA HIS A 130 2.10 -5.42 -19.10
C HIS A 130 3.20 -6.45 -19.35
N PHE A 131 2.81 -7.71 -19.64
CA PHE A 131 3.75 -8.80 -19.87
C PHE A 131 4.75 -8.44 -20.95
N GLY A 132 6.04 -8.62 -20.69
CA GLY A 132 7.12 -8.32 -21.63
C GLY A 132 7.53 -6.84 -21.69
N GLU A 133 6.90 -5.93 -20.94
CA GLU A 133 7.33 -4.53 -20.92
C GLU A 133 8.63 -4.32 -20.15
N LEU A 134 9.51 -3.47 -20.70
CA LEU A 134 10.81 -3.14 -20.10
C LEU A 134 10.73 -2.04 -19.03
N LEU A 135 9.62 -1.33 -18.95
CA LEU A 135 9.48 -0.22 -18.01
C LEU A 135 9.40 -0.73 -16.56
N PRO A 136 10.30 -0.29 -15.67
CA PRO A 136 10.29 -0.74 -14.29
C PRO A 136 9.13 -0.13 -13.50
N VAL A 137 8.46 -0.94 -12.69
CA VAL A 137 7.54 -0.49 -11.65
C VAL A 137 8.31 -0.31 -10.34
N ILE A 138 8.12 0.83 -9.69
CA ILE A 138 8.72 1.20 -8.40
C ILE A 138 7.70 1.97 -7.56
N GLY A 139 7.84 1.94 -6.24
CA GLY A 139 7.02 2.68 -5.28
C GLY A 139 6.11 1.82 -4.42
N ILE A 140 5.91 2.23 -3.17
CA ILE A 140 5.10 1.53 -2.17
C ILE A 140 3.59 1.70 -2.37
N SER A 141 3.16 2.40 -3.40
CA SER A 141 1.78 2.84 -3.62
C SER A 141 0.77 1.68 -3.78
N ALA A 142 1.18 0.54 -4.33
CA ALA A 142 0.33 -0.65 -4.38
C ALA A 142 0.03 -1.19 -2.98
N SER A 143 1.03 -1.23 -2.09
CA SER A 143 0.84 -1.60 -0.68
C SER A 143 -0.04 -0.60 0.06
N ILE A 144 0.14 0.69 -0.19
CA ILE A 144 -0.71 1.76 0.38
C ILE A 144 -2.15 1.60 -0.10
N SER A 145 -2.36 1.29 -1.38
CA SER A 145 -3.70 1.01 -1.93
C SER A 145 -4.38 -0.16 -1.20
N GLY A 146 -3.62 -1.23 -0.90
CA GLY A 146 -4.08 -2.33 -0.06
C GLY A 146 -4.42 -1.89 1.36
N ALA A 147 -3.60 -1.03 1.96
CA ALA A 147 -3.87 -0.46 3.28
C ALA A 147 -5.11 0.45 3.29
N MET A 148 -5.35 1.21 2.23
CA MET A 148 -6.59 1.99 2.05
C MET A 148 -7.82 1.07 2.04
N ALA A 149 -7.79 -0.01 1.25
CA ALA A 149 -8.86 -1.00 1.18
C ALA A 149 -9.13 -1.67 2.53
N ALA A 150 -8.08 -2.00 3.28
CA ALA A 150 -8.18 -2.57 4.62
C ALA A 150 -8.76 -1.58 5.64
N THR A 151 -8.26 -0.34 5.62
CA THR A 151 -8.63 0.70 6.60
C THR A 151 -10.10 1.10 6.48
N MET A 152 -10.66 1.15 5.27
CA MET A 152 -12.08 1.47 5.08
C MET A 152 -13.05 0.46 5.73
N ARG A 153 -12.60 -0.78 6.02
CA ARG A 153 -13.41 -1.81 6.68
C ARG A 153 -13.77 -1.44 8.13
N PHE A 154 -12.97 -0.60 8.79
CA PHE A 154 -13.19 -0.21 10.18
C PHE A 154 -13.23 1.31 10.41
N ALA A 155 -12.60 2.11 9.57
CA ALA A 155 -12.54 3.56 9.75
C ALA A 155 -13.92 4.23 9.68
N PHE A 156 -14.82 3.74 8.83
CA PHE A 156 -16.17 4.31 8.64
C PHE A 156 -17.22 3.76 9.61
N GLN A 157 -16.85 2.88 10.54
CA GLN A 157 -17.81 2.27 11.47
C GLN A 157 -18.25 3.21 12.62
N ARG A 158 -17.63 4.39 12.77
CA ARG A 158 -17.97 5.37 13.79
C ARG A 158 -18.49 6.68 13.19
N PRO A 159 -19.37 7.41 13.90
CA PRO A 159 -19.72 8.79 13.53
C PRO A 159 -18.48 9.67 13.53
N LEU A 160 -18.43 10.65 12.62
CA LEU A 160 -17.30 11.58 12.46
C LEU A 160 -16.92 12.32 13.77
N MET A 161 -17.88 12.51 14.68
CA MET A 161 -17.71 13.16 15.99
C MET A 161 -17.01 12.30 17.05
N ALA A 162 -16.91 10.98 16.86
CA ALA A 162 -16.31 10.04 17.83
C ALA A 162 -14.78 9.89 17.70
N TRP A 163 -14.14 10.70 16.88
CA TRP A 163 -12.69 10.69 16.65
C TRP A 163 -11.85 11.24 17.81
N ARG A 164 -12.50 11.62 18.92
CA ARG A 164 -11.77 12.14 20.09
C ARG A 164 -10.97 11.09 20.85
N ASP A 165 -11.34 9.80 20.75
CA ASP A 165 -10.59 8.68 21.31
C ASP A 165 -9.85 7.92 20.19
N HIS A 166 -8.69 8.43 19.79
CA HIS A 166 -7.85 7.83 18.76
C HIS A 166 -7.41 6.40 19.11
N ASP A 167 -7.29 6.05 20.39
CA ASP A 167 -6.83 4.74 20.86
C ASP A 167 -7.87 3.63 20.72
N GLU A 168 -9.15 3.93 20.54
CA GLU A 168 -10.19 2.92 20.39
C GLU A 168 -10.64 2.68 18.95
N ALA A 169 -10.41 3.62 18.03
CA ALA A 169 -10.91 3.51 16.65
C ALA A 169 -10.37 2.25 15.92
N HIS A 170 -9.15 1.84 16.22
CA HIS A 170 -8.54 0.65 15.60
C HIS A 170 -9.01 -0.67 16.24
N ARG A 171 -9.70 -0.64 17.39
CA ARG A 171 -10.22 -1.82 18.10
C ARG A 171 -11.67 -2.16 17.78
N VAL A 172 -12.36 -1.32 17.01
CA VAL A 172 -13.75 -1.58 16.61
C VAL A 172 -13.82 -2.80 15.68
N PRO A 173 -14.77 -3.73 15.86
CA PRO A 173 -15.01 -4.79 14.91
C PRO A 173 -15.16 -4.24 13.48
N ALA A 174 -14.50 -4.86 12.53
CA ALA A 174 -14.63 -4.45 11.14
C ALA A 174 -15.98 -4.85 10.57
N ALA A 175 -16.54 -4.02 9.70
CA ALA A 175 -17.73 -4.37 8.95
C ALA A 175 -17.46 -5.58 8.03
N SER A 176 -18.48 -6.34 7.69
CA SER A 176 -18.40 -7.32 6.61
C SER A 176 -18.07 -6.61 5.29
N LEU A 177 -17.51 -7.33 4.32
CA LEU A 177 -17.20 -6.75 3.01
C LEU A 177 -18.47 -6.18 2.35
N SER A 178 -19.57 -6.93 2.42
CA SER A 178 -20.85 -6.51 1.86
C SER A 178 -21.41 -5.26 2.54
N ALA A 179 -21.29 -5.15 3.85
CA ALA A 179 -21.71 -3.97 4.59
C ALA A 179 -20.85 -2.75 4.26
N SER A 180 -19.52 -2.93 4.14
CA SER A 180 -18.60 -1.85 3.74
C SER A 180 -18.93 -1.32 2.34
N LEU A 181 -19.21 -2.21 1.38
CA LEU A 181 -19.53 -1.81 0.00
C LEU A 181 -20.95 -1.22 -0.17
N ARG A 182 -21.79 -1.25 0.87
CA ARG A 182 -23.10 -0.58 0.89
C ARG A 182 -23.06 0.77 1.62
N ASP A 183 -21.99 1.09 2.34
CA ASP A 183 -21.86 2.38 3.01
C ASP A 183 -21.58 3.49 1.97
N PRO A 184 -22.43 4.52 1.87
CA PRO A 184 -22.25 5.58 0.87
C PRO A 184 -20.94 6.35 1.04
N ARG A 185 -20.37 6.43 2.26
CA ARG A 185 -19.09 7.08 2.52
C ARG A 185 -17.94 6.26 1.94
N VAL A 186 -18.01 4.93 2.07
CA VAL A 186 -17.06 4.01 1.45
C VAL A 186 -17.16 4.09 -0.07
N LEU A 187 -18.38 4.10 -0.64
CA LEU A 187 -18.59 4.24 -2.08
C LEU A 187 -18.04 5.57 -2.61
N ALA A 188 -18.27 6.67 -1.92
CA ALA A 188 -17.73 7.97 -2.30
C ALA A 188 -16.19 7.97 -2.28
N PHE A 189 -15.59 7.37 -1.24
CA PHE A 189 -14.13 7.18 -1.16
C PHE A 189 -13.60 6.33 -2.33
N LEU A 190 -14.25 5.22 -2.64
CA LEU A 190 -13.88 4.34 -3.75
C LEU A 190 -13.95 5.08 -5.09
N LEU A 191 -15.05 5.79 -5.35
CA LEU A 191 -15.21 6.56 -6.58
C LEU A 191 -14.11 7.63 -6.74
N ALA A 192 -13.80 8.35 -5.66
CA ALA A 192 -12.72 9.33 -5.66
C ALA A 192 -11.35 8.66 -5.90
N TRP A 193 -11.07 7.55 -5.20
CA TRP A 193 -9.81 6.84 -5.33
C TRP A 193 -9.62 6.24 -6.75
N PHE A 194 -10.64 5.55 -7.28
CA PHE A 194 -10.60 5.03 -8.64
C PHE A 194 -10.50 6.15 -9.68
N GLY A 195 -11.25 7.24 -9.51
CA GLY A 195 -11.20 8.39 -10.39
C GLY A 195 -9.81 9.03 -10.45
N VAL A 196 -9.17 9.21 -9.29
CA VAL A 196 -7.79 9.73 -9.21
C VAL A 196 -6.81 8.77 -9.87
N ASN A 197 -6.90 7.46 -9.58
CA ASN A 197 -6.02 6.47 -10.21
C ASN A 197 -6.16 6.43 -11.73
N LEU A 198 -7.38 6.48 -12.23
CA LEU A 198 -7.65 6.51 -13.67
C LEU A 198 -7.12 7.79 -14.31
N LEU A 199 -7.33 8.95 -13.66
CA LEU A 199 -6.83 10.23 -14.15
C LEU A 199 -5.31 10.21 -14.28
N PHE A 200 -4.58 9.83 -13.25
CA PHE A 200 -3.12 9.77 -13.26
C PHE A 200 -2.56 8.61 -14.11
N GLY A 201 -3.35 7.58 -14.37
CA GLY A 201 -2.98 6.48 -15.25
C GLY A 201 -3.14 6.80 -16.74
N LEU A 202 -4.16 7.60 -17.09
CA LEU A 202 -4.47 7.96 -18.48
C LEU A 202 -3.83 9.28 -18.93
N VAL A 203 -3.60 10.21 -17.99
CA VAL A 203 -3.03 11.52 -18.29
C VAL A 203 -1.62 11.59 -17.69
N PRO A 204 -0.58 11.71 -18.52
CA PRO A 204 0.81 11.87 -18.02
C PRO A 204 0.97 13.27 -17.42
N LEU A 205 0.58 13.44 -16.16
CA LEU A 205 0.62 14.72 -15.44
C LEU A 205 2.00 15.07 -14.87
N GLY A 206 3.04 14.29 -15.18
CA GLY A 206 4.40 14.55 -14.69
C GLY A 206 4.61 14.40 -13.18
N VAL A 207 3.61 13.93 -12.44
CA VAL A 207 3.64 13.80 -10.96
C VAL A 207 4.48 12.61 -10.50
N ALA A 208 4.71 11.64 -11.39
CA ALA A 208 5.49 10.43 -11.11
C ALA A 208 6.89 10.44 -11.76
N GLY A 209 7.41 11.62 -12.10
CA GLY A 209 8.63 11.78 -12.90
C GLY A 209 8.32 12.10 -14.36
N VAL A 210 9.23 12.81 -15.02
CA VAL A 210 9.03 13.32 -16.38
C VAL A 210 8.70 12.17 -17.36
N GLY A 211 7.44 12.13 -17.81
CA GLY A 211 7.03 11.25 -18.93
C GLY A 211 6.57 9.83 -18.55
N GLN A 212 6.49 9.47 -17.26
CA GLN A 212 6.00 8.14 -16.85
C GLN A 212 4.54 8.20 -16.38
N SER A 213 3.71 7.29 -16.88
CA SER A 213 2.37 7.06 -16.36
C SER A 213 2.44 6.30 -15.03
N VAL A 214 1.54 6.58 -14.11
CA VAL A 214 1.41 5.82 -12.87
C VAL A 214 0.97 4.38 -13.22
N ALA A 215 1.61 3.39 -12.61
CA ALA A 215 1.24 1.97 -12.76
C ALA A 215 -0.07 1.68 -11.99
N TRP A 216 -1.20 2.29 -12.45
CA TRP A 216 -2.49 2.22 -11.78
C TRP A 216 -3.01 0.78 -11.65
N GLN A 217 -2.62 -0.13 -12.55
CA GLN A 217 -2.97 -1.56 -12.50
C GLN A 217 -2.35 -2.21 -11.25
N ALA A 218 -1.12 -1.84 -10.88
CA ALA A 218 -0.51 -2.29 -9.63
C ALA A 218 -1.29 -1.78 -8.41
N HIS A 219 -1.80 -0.54 -8.46
CA HIS A 219 -2.65 0.00 -7.39
C HIS A 219 -3.95 -0.80 -7.25
N ILE A 220 -4.61 -1.13 -8.37
CA ILE A 220 -5.81 -1.98 -8.37
C ILE A 220 -5.51 -3.35 -7.76
N GLY A 221 -4.41 -3.99 -8.18
CA GLY A 221 -3.98 -5.29 -7.66
C GLY A 221 -3.76 -5.25 -6.15
N GLY A 222 -3.01 -4.26 -5.66
CA GLY A 222 -2.78 -4.04 -4.24
C GLY A 222 -4.07 -3.78 -3.47
N PHE A 223 -4.95 -2.93 -4.00
CA PHE A 223 -6.25 -2.61 -3.41
C PHE A 223 -7.15 -3.85 -3.26
N LEU A 224 -7.35 -4.61 -4.33
CA LEU A 224 -8.18 -5.81 -4.32
C LEU A 224 -7.63 -6.87 -3.36
N ALA A 225 -6.30 -7.08 -3.37
CA ALA A 225 -5.66 -7.97 -2.41
C ALA A 225 -5.86 -7.51 -0.97
N GLY A 226 -5.72 -6.22 -0.69
CA GLY A 226 -5.96 -5.65 0.63
C GLY A 226 -7.39 -5.81 1.12
N LEU A 227 -8.35 -5.68 0.20
CA LEU A 227 -9.78 -5.85 0.49
C LEU A 227 -10.10 -7.31 0.89
N VAL A 228 -9.55 -8.27 0.15
CA VAL A 228 -9.82 -9.71 0.36
C VAL A 228 -8.99 -10.26 1.52
N ALA A 229 -7.69 -9.93 1.58
CA ALA A 229 -6.77 -10.47 2.57
C ALA A 229 -6.97 -9.86 3.97
N PHE A 230 -7.67 -8.73 4.12
CA PHE A 230 -7.87 -8.06 5.40
C PHE A 230 -8.23 -9.03 6.54
N ALA A 231 -9.22 -9.92 6.30
CA ALA A 231 -9.71 -10.84 7.32
C ALA A 231 -8.67 -11.86 7.80
N MET A 232 -7.67 -12.18 6.96
CA MET A 232 -6.58 -13.10 7.32
C MET A 232 -5.56 -12.46 8.27
N PHE A 233 -5.43 -11.13 8.21
CA PHE A 233 -4.47 -10.37 9.01
C PHE A 233 -5.10 -9.70 10.22
N ASP A 234 -6.44 -9.54 10.24
CA ASP A 234 -7.16 -8.86 11.31
C ASP A 234 -7.17 -9.70 12.58
N PRO A 235 -6.55 -9.22 13.69
CA PRO A 235 -6.58 -9.94 14.96
C PRO A 235 -7.92 -9.79 15.72
N ILE A 236 -8.81 -8.91 15.25
CA ILE A 236 -10.06 -8.60 15.93
C ILE A 236 -11.19 -9.42 15.29
N PRO A 237 -11.93 -10.23 16.07
CA PRO A 237 -13.07 -10.95 15.55
C PRO A 237 -14.10 -10.01 14.89
N GLN A 238 -14.64 -10.44 13.76
CA GLN A 238 -15.74 -9.69 13.14
C GLN A 238 -16.96 -9.69 14.05
N ALA A 239 -17.74 -8.60 14.02
CA ALA A 239 -19.03 -8.60 14.69
C ALA A 239 -19.89 -9.74 14.11
N ALA A 240 -20.51 -10.55 14.97
CA ALA A 240 -21.50 -11.51 14.55
C ALA A 240 -22.61 -10.76 13.78
N GLU A 241 -22.99 -11.25 12.60
CA GLU A 241 -24.16 -10.69 11.92
C GLU A 241 -25.37 -10.81 12.85
N PRO A 242 -26.19 -9.75 13.02
CA PRO A 242 -27.41 -9.87 13.80
C PRO A 242 -28.25 -11.00 13.22
N ASP A 243 -28.68 -11.94 14.09
CA ASP A 243 -29.53 -13.02 13.70
C ASP A 243 -30.83 -12.44 13.08
N PRO A 244 -31.12 -12.73 11.81
CA PRO A 244 -32.30 -12.21 11.12
C PRO A 244 -33.61 -12.60 11.84
N THR A 245 -33.58 -13.58 12.74
CA THR A 245 -34.75 -13.99 13.52
C THR A 245 -35.05 -13.07 14.72
N THR A 246 -34.07 -12.25 15.16
CA THR A 246 -34.29 -11.30 16.30
C THR A 246 -34.81 -9.92 15.87
N ALA A 247 -34.86 -9.64 14.57
CA ALA A 247 -35.37 -8.37 14.02
C ALA A 247 -36.90 -8.36 13.77
N ALA A 248 -37.61 -9.41 14.12
CA ALA A 248 -39.04 -9.58 13.86
C ALA A 248 -39.94 -9.46 15.10
N HIS A 249 -39.49 -8.74 16.17
CA HIS A 249 -40.32 -8.44 17.35
C HIS A 249 -40.37 -6.96 17.66
#